data_35ef073dbbd76bbb995d2ea263cdbd04
#
_entry.id   35ef073dbbd76bbb995d2ea263cdbd04
#
_cell.length_a   1.000
_cell.length_b   1.000
_cell.length_c   1.000
_cell.angle_alpha   90.00
_cell.angle_beta   90.00
_cell.angle_gamma   90.00
#
_symmetry.space_group_name_H-M   'P 1'
#
loop_
_entity.id
_entity.type
_entity.pdbx_description
1 polymer ?
#
loop_
_entity_poly.entity_id
_entity_poly.type
_entity_poly.pdbx_seq_one_letter_code
_entity_poly.pdbx_strand_id
1 'polypeptide(L)'
;MNIWVGSGRLTKDPNVKYTQNGKAVCNFTVAVDDGWGEQKKTYFVPVVCWEKLAEACGNNLMKRQKVTVLGKLTQRAYEKDGEKRYAYEVLARDVEFGEKARGTQGSRAVSDEDIPF
;
A
#
# COMPACT_ATOMS: atom_id res chain seq x y z
N MET A 1 -5.68 -19.89 -9.40
CA MET A 1 -4.52 -19.01 -9.23
C MET A 1 -5.00 -17.64 -8.76
N ASN A 2 -4.32 -17.09 -7.78
CA ASN A 2 -4.74 -15.79 -7.24
C ASN A 2 -3.49 -14.95 -7.00
N ILE A 3 -3.20 -14.09 -7.97
CA ILE A 3 -2.03 -13.24 -7.94
C ILE A 3 -2.48 -11.83 -8.29
N TRP A 4 -2.08 -10.89 -7.48
CA TRP A 4 -2.34 -9.49 -7.74
C TRP A 4 -1.03 -8.72 -7.72
N VAL A 5 -0.78 -7.95 -8.77
CA VAL A 5 0.40 -7.10 -8.85
C VAL A 5 -0.06 -5.73 -9.29
N GLY A 6 0.36 -4.72 -8.58
CA GLY A 6 0.00 -3.37 -8.96
C GLY A 6 0.95 -2.36 -8.36
N SER A 7 1.01 -1.21 -8.97
CA SER A 7 1.84 -0.12 -8.47
C SER A 7 1.05 1.17 -8.48
N GLY A 8 1.44 2.04 -7.57
CA GLY A 8 0.79 3.33 -7.43
C GLY A 8 1.38 4.06 -6.26
N ARG A 9 0.62 5.01 -5.73
CA ARG A 9 1.10 5.82 -4.62
C ARG A 9 0.17 5.67 -3.42
N LEU A 10 0.77 5.71 -2.24
CA LEU A 10 -0.04 5.66 -1.02
C LEU A 10 -0.91 6.90 -0.92
N THR A 11 -2.14 6.72 -0.49
CA THR A 11 -3.05 7.84 -0.30
C THR A 11 -2.86 8.52 1.04
N LYS A 12 -2.34 7.78 2.02
CA LYS A 12 -2.08 8.27 3.37
C LYS A 12 -0.87 7.54 3.91
N ASP A 13 -0.40 7.99 5.06
CA ASP A 13 0.65 7.25 5.75
C ASP A 13 0.14 5.87 6.12
N PRO A 14 1.02 4.86 6.14
CA PRO A 14 0.59 3.51 6.53
C PRO A 14 0.17 3.47 7.98
N ASN A 15 -0.80 2.61 8.27
CA ASN A 15 -1.34 2.47 9.61
C ASN A 15 -0.92 1.12 10.18
N VAL A 16 -0.10 1.14 11.21
CA VAL A 16 0.41 -0.07 11.83
C VAL A 16 -0.30 -0.30 13.15
N LYS A 17 -0.77 -1.50 13.33
CA LYS A 17 -1.41 -1.92 14.58
C LYS A 17 -0.84 -3.24 15.00
N TYR A 18 -1.09 -3.61 16.24
CA TYR A 18 -0.66 -4.90 16.76
C TYR A 18 -1.86 -5.66 17.28
N THR A 19 -1.91 -6.95 16.95
CA THR A 19 -2.98 -7.80 17.43
C THR A 19 -2.74 -8.13 18.91
N GLN A 20 -3.74 -8.77 19.52
CA GLN A 20 -3.60 -9.18 20.92
C GLN A 20 -2.43 -10.11 21.14
N ASN A 21 -2.07 -10.87 20.10
CA ASN A 21 -0.92 -11.77 20.18
C ASN A 21 0.39 -11.09 19.85
N GLY A 22 0.37 -9.78 19.65
CA GLY A 22 1.59 -9.04 19.39
C GLY A 22 2.06 -9.07 17.95
N LYS A 23 1.24 -9.51 17.02
CA LYS A 23 1.62 -9.54 15.61
C LYS A 23 1.33 -8.20 14.96
N ALA A 24 2.29 -7.71 14.21
CA ALA A 24 2.13 -6.44 13.50
C ALA A 24 1.26 -6.62 12.28
N VAL A 25 0.36 -5.67 12.05
CA VAL A 25 -0.42 -5.62 10.82
C VAL A 25 -0.40 -4.18 10.32
N CYS A 26 -0.16 -4.01 9.03
CA CYS A 26 -0.08 -2.70 8.43
C CYS A 26 -1.11 -2.60 7.31
N ASN A 27 -1.84 -1.51 7.33
CA ASN A 27 -2.86 -1.23 6.30
C ASN A 27 -2.50 0.05 5.59
N PHE A 28 -2.63 0.03 4.27
CA PHE A 28 -2.52 1.27 3.49
C PHE A 28 -3.33 1.11 2.22
N THR A 29 -3.62 2.22 1.58
CA THR A 29 -4.37 2.22 0.33
C THR A 29 -3.47 2.77 -0.76
N VAL A 30 -3.45 2.07 -1.88
CA VAL A 30 -2.65 2.46 -3.03
C VAL A 30 -3.56 2.99 -4.11
N ALA A 31 -3.26 4.17 -4.62
CA ALA A 31 -3.97 4.76 -5.75
C ALA A 31 -3.28 4.26 -7.02
N VAL A 32 -3.97 3.42 -7.76
CA VAL A 32 -3.44 2.80 -8.96
C VAL A 32 -4.07 3.49 -10.17
N ASP A 33 -3.22 4.10 -10.99
CA ASP A 33 -3.69 4.77 -12.20
C ASP A 33 -3.72 3.79 -13.36
N ASP A 34 -4.78 3.85 -14.13
CA ASP A 34 -4.97 2.97 -15.27
C ASP A 34 -5.28 3.82 -16.48
N GLY A 35 -4.49 3.69 -17.53
CA GLY A 35 -4.67 4.46 -18.73
C GLY A 35 -3.99 5.81 -18.67
N TRP A 36 -4.31 6.67 -19.61
CA TRP A 36 -3.75 8.00 -19.63
C TRP A 36 -4.71 8.95 -20.32
N GLY A 37 -4.41 10.24 -20.18
CA GLY A 37 -5.23 11.28 -20.80
C GLY A 37 -6.58 11.37 -20.14
N GLU A 38 -7.57 11.68 -20.93
CA GLU A 38 -8.92 11.86 -20.41
C GLU A 38 -9.56 10.56 -19.98
N GLN A 39 -8.98 9.45 -20.41
CA GLN A 39 -9.53 8.14 -20.08
C GLN A 39 -8.86 7.50 -18.89
N LYS A 40 -7.95 8.21 -18.27
CA LYS A 40 -7.27 7.70 -17.10
C LYS A 40 -8.25 7.53 -15.96
N LYS A 41 -8.18 6.39 -15.28
CA LYS A 41 -8.96 6.14 -14.09
C LYS A 41 -8.04 5.78 -12.95
N THR A 42 -8.46 6.09 -11.76
CA THR A 42 -7.69 5.76 -10.56
C THR A 42 -8.51 4.84 -9.70
N TYR A 43 -7.90 3.74 -9.32
CA TYR A 43 -8.53 2.77 -8.43
C TYR A 43 -7.82 2.80 -7.09
N PHE A 44 -8.60 2.75 -6.02
CA PHE A 44 -8.05 2.79 -4.67
C PHE A 44 -8.07 1.38 -4.12
N VAL A 45 -6.90 0.81 -3.92
CA VAL A 45 -6.75 -0.59 -3.58
C VAL A 45 -6.26 -0.72 -2.15
N PRO A 46 -7.09 -1.28 -1.26
CA PRO A 46 -6.64 -1.49 0.12
C PRO A 46 -5.66 -2.64 0.18
N VAL A 47 -4.59 -2.46 0.93
CA VAL A 47 -3.54 -3.44 1.07
C VAL A 47 -3.31 -3.71 2.55
N VAL A 48 -3.14 -4.98 2.89
CA VAL A 48 -2.80 -5.39 4.25
C VAL A 48 -1.57 -6.25 4.21
N CYS A 49 -0.68 -6.06 5.17
CA CYS A 49 0.48 -6.93 5.32
C CYS A 49 0.74 -7.20 6.78
N TRP A 50 1.50 -8.26 7.05
CA TRP A 50 1.64 -8.82 8.38
C TRP A 50 3.09 -8.97 8.78
N GLU A 51 3.34 -8.87 10.07
CA GLU A 51 4.57 -9.25 10.74
C GLU A 51 5.76 -8.45 10.21
N LYS A 52 6.82 -9.07 9.74
CA LYS A 52 8.00 -8.33 9.31
C LYS A 52 7.72 -7.37 8.18
N LEU A 53 6.90 -7.80 7.24
CA LEU A 53 6.54 -6.91 6.13
C LEU A 53 5.73 -5.71 6.63
N ALA A 54 4.85 -5.94 7.60
CA ALA A 54 4.08 -4.84 8.18
C ALA A 54 4.99 -3.82 8.84
N GLU A 55 5.98 -4.29 9.57
CA GLU A 55 6.92 -3.39 10.22
C GLU A 55 7.77 -2.63 9.21
N ALA A 56 8.22 -3.33 8.17
CA ALA A 56 9.00 -2.68 7.14
C ALA A 56 8.20 -1.60 6.43
N CYS A 57 6.95 -1.88 6.11
CA CYS A 57 6.09 -0.90 5.46
C CYS A 57 5.83 0.30 6.38
N GLY A 58 5.55 0.02 7.65
CA GLY A 58 5.30 1.10 8.59
C GLY A 58 6.50 2.00 8.80
N ASN A 59 7.69 1.44 8.74
CA ASN A 59 8.91 2.20 8.98
C ASN A 59 9.43 2.93 7.75
N ASN A 60 9.02 2.49 6.57
CA ASN A 60 9.64 2.99 5.34
C ASN A 60 8.70 3.69 4.37
N LEU A 61 7.40 3.54 4.54
CA LEU A 61 6.45 4.15 3.62
C LEU A 61 5.87 5.43 4.20
N MET A 62 5.44 6.29 3.30
CA MET A 62 4.78 7.53 3.70
C MET A 62 3.78 7.91 2.61
N LYS A 63 2.92 8.84 2.95
CA LYS A 63 1.91 9.35 2.04
C LYS A 63 2.54 9.77 0.72
N ARG A 64 1.91 9.37 -0.37
CA ARG A 64 2.29 9.72 -1.74
C ARG A 64 3.55 9.04 -2.24
N GLN A 65 4.12 8.14 -1.46
CA GLN A 65 5.26 7.36 -1.92
C GLN A 65 4.80 6.30 -2.91
N LYS A 66 5.62 6.06 -3.92
CA LYS A 66 5.34 5.05 -4.93
C LYS A 66 5.70 3.67 -4.39
N VAL A 67 4.86 2.69 -4.69
CA VAL A 67 5.11 1.30 -4.27
C VAL A 67 4.65 0.36 -5.36
N THR A 68 5.22 -0.82 -5.36
CA THR A 68 4.72 -1.94 -6.14
C THR A 68 4.41 -3.07 -5.18
N VAL A 69 3.21 -3.61 -5.27
CA VAL A 69 2.72 -4.62 -4.35
C VAL A 69 2.46 -5.90 -5.10
N LEU A 70 2.97 -7.00 -4.56
CA LEU A 70 2.68 -8.34 -5.05
C LEU A 70 1.94 -9.07 -3.94
N GLY A 71 0.80 -9.65 -4.26
CA GLY A 71 0.06 -10.40 -3.27
C GLY A 71 -1.08 -11.16 -3.88
N LYS A 72 -2.13 -11.32 -3.11
CA LYS A 72 -3.33 -11.98 -3.60
C LYS A 72 -4.55 -11.21 -3.14
N LEU A 73 -5.62 -11.31 -3.91
CA LEU A 73 -6.87 -10.65 -3.59
C LEU A 73 -7.61 -11.48 -2.55
N THR A 74 -8.02 -10.84 -1.47
CA THR A 74 -8.75 -11.51 -0.41
C THR A 74 -10.04 -10.78 -0.14
N GLN A 75 -10.96 -11.47 0.50
CA GLN A 75 -12.25 -10.93 0.86
C GLN A 75 -12.46 -11.19 2.34
N ARG A 76 -12.91 -10.19 3.07
CA ARG A 76 -13.30 -10.43 4.44
C ARG A 76 -14.71 -9.92 4.68
N ALA A 77 -15.42 -10.61 5.54
CA ALA A 77 -16.77 -10.23 5.90
C ALA A 77 -16.75 -9.36 7.14
N TYR A 78 -17.64 -8.39 7.19
CA TYR A 78 -17.81 -7.57 8.37
C TYR A 78 -19.26 -7.18 8.47
N GLU A 79 -19.68 -6.68 9.63
CA GLU A 79 -21.04 -6.25 9.85
C GLU A 79 -21.11 -4.75 9.97
N LYS A 80 -22.09 -4.18 9.30
CA LYS A 80 -22.36 -2.76 9.41
C LYS A 80 -23.87 -2.58 9.45
N ASP A 81 -24.34 -1.93 10.52
CA ASP A 81 -25.78 -1.67 10.68
C ASP A 81 -26.61 -2.96 10.66
N GLY A 82 -26.05 -4.02 11.22
CA GLY A 82 -26.76 -5.30 11.27
C GLY A 82 -26.72 -6.08 9.99
N GLU A 83 -26.05 -5.58 8.96
CA GLU A 83 -25.96 -6.25 7.67
C GLU A 83 -24.57 -6.79 7.43
N LYS A 84 -24.51 -7.98 6.85
CA LYS A 84 -23.24 -8.57 6.48
C LYS A 84 -22.72 -7.95 5.21
N ARG A 85 -21.50 -7.48 5.25
CA ARG A 85 -20.88 -6.83 4.11
C ARG A 85 -19.52 -7.45 3.85
N TYR A 86 -19.01 -7.19 2.66
CA TYR A 86 -17.74 -7.77 2.24
C TYR A 86 -16.81 -6.67 1.76
N ALA A 87 -15.55 -6.80 2.09
CA ALA A 87 -14.52 -5.90 1.61
C ALA A 87 -13.43 -6.71 0.96
N TYR A 88 -12.95 -6.23 -0.18
CA TYR A 88 -11.83 -6.84 -0.85
C TYR A 88 -10.57 -6.08 -0.52
N GLU A 89 -9.49 -6.81 -0.34
CA GLU A 89 -8.21 -6.18 -0.08
C GLU A 89 -7.11 -7.11 -0.58
N VAL A 90 -5.95 -6.54 -0.83
CA VAL A 90 -4.81 -7.32 -1.28
C VAL A 90 -3.97 -7.68 -0.07
N LEU A 91 -3.78 -8.97 0.15
CA LEU A 91 -2.86 -9.43 1.19
C LEU A 91 -1.48 -9.47 0.56
N ALA A 92 -0.63 -8.55 0.96
CA ALA A 92 0.68 -8.40 0.34
C ALA A 92 1.63 -9.50 0.78
N ARG A 93 2.38 -10.00 -0.17
CA ARG A 93 3.46 -10.94 0.07
C ARG A 93 4.80 -10.24 -0.06
N ASP A 94 4.86 -9.21 -0.88
CA ASP A 94 6.07 -8.44 -1.10
C ASP A 94 5.68 -7.03 -1.49
N VAL A 95 6.47 -6.07 -1.06
CA VAL A 95 6.24 -4.66 -1.37
C VAL A 95 7.59 -4.06 -1.75
N GLU A 96 7.66 -3.50 -2.95
CA GLU A 96 8.84 -2.76 -3.37
C GLU A 96 8.61 -1.29 -3.08
N PHE A 97 9.51 -0.72 -2.32
CA PHE A 97 9.43 0.69 -1.96
C PHE A 97 10.02 1.51 -3.09
N GLY A 98 9.22 2.38 -3.65
CA GLY A 98 9.67 3.22 -4.72
C GLY A 98 10.04 4.60 -4.23
N GLU A 99 10.02 5.51 -5.17
CA GLU A 99 10.45 6.86 -4.94
C GLU A 99 9.47 7.62 -4.06
N LYS A 100 9.98 8.39 -3.12
CA LYS A 100 9.13 9.23 -2.29
C LYS A 100 8.70 10.46 -3.08
N ALA A 101 7.56 11.01 -2.68
CA ALA A 101 7.04 12.16 -3.39
C ALA A 101 7.97 13.35 -3.24
N ARG A 102 8.03 14.18 -4.33
CA ARG A 102 8.79 15.35 -4.29
C ARG A 102 8.35 16.26 -3.20
N GLY A 103 9.26 16.93 -2.56
CA GLY A 103 8.95 17.83 -1.49
C GLY A 103 8.73 17.18 -0.14
N THR A 104 8.85 15.90 -0.07
CA THR A 104 8.75 15.20 1.17
C THR A 104 10.10 15.27 1.81
N GLN A 105 10.16 15.85 2.90
CA GLN A 105 11.32 15.97 3.51
C GLN A 105 12.55 15.67 2.95
N GLY A 106 13.01 16.15 2.96
CA GLY A 106 14.03 16.03 2.58
C GLY A 106 14.81 15.72 1.74
N SER A 107 14.91 15.69 1.45
CA SER A 107 15.42 15.27 0.80
C SER A 107 16.51 15.23 0.40
N ARG A 108 17.05 15.21 0.43
CA ARG A 108 17.99 15.08 0.17
C ARG A 108 18.32 14.79 -0.89
N ALA A 109 18.67 15.02 -1.25
CA ALA A 109 18.78 14.84 -2.15
C ALA A 109 19.31 14.01 -2.67
N VAL A 110 19.57 13.66 -2.70
CA VAL A 110 19.93 13.00 -3.08
C VAL A 110 20.07 12.46 -3.76
N SER A 111 20.30 12.58 -3.89
CA SER A 111 20.41 12.19 -4.31
C SER A 111 20.47 11.54 -5.05
N ASP A 112 20.79 11.79 -5.45
CA ASP A 112 20.81 11.40 -6.00
C ASP A 112 21.05 10.66 -6.48
N GLU A 113 21.56 10.74 -6.41
CA GLU A 113 21.88 9.96 -6.58
C GLU A 113 21.22 9.16 -6.62
N ASP A 114 20.93 9.19 -6.36
CA ASP A 114 20.19 8.32 -6.24
C ASP A 114 19.42 7.95 -7.12
N ILE A 115 19.48 8.17 -7.94
CA ILE A 115 18.60 7.79 -8.69
C ILE A 115 18.71 7.16 -9.71
N PRO A 116 18.47 6.59 -10.05
CA PRO A 116 18.40 5.98 -10.91
C PRO A 116 17.77 5.48 -11.69
N PHE A 117 17.70 5.33 -12.09
CA PHE A 117 17.19 4.77 -12.75
C PHE A 117 16.81 4.81 -13.32
#